data_1b7e5e06933b166389ec33315d1953f2
#
_entry.id   1b7e5e06933b166389ec33315d1953f2
#
_cell.length_a   1.000
_cell.length_b   1.000
_cell.length_c   1.000
_cell.angle_alpha   90.00
_cell.angle_beta   90.00
_cell.angle_gamma   90.00
#
_symmetry.space_group_name_H-M   'P 1'
#
loop_
_entity.id
_entity.type
_entity.pdbx_description
1 polymer ?
#
loop_
_entity_poly.entity_id
_entity_poly.type
_entity_poly.pdbx_seq_one_letter_code
_entity_poly.pdbx_strand_id
1 'polypeptide(L)'
;MGEGPIVEDVSEEELREHPGSHRRAGIVVASGPGVRQGEALESPRVRDVGLSLLVAAGVPIPDDRDGRAWEEVLAEPVKLRPGGEALPTQSDAPTSAEQAAMDEALRGLGYL
;
A
#
# COMPACT_ATOMS: atom_id res chain seq x y z
N MET A 1 -10.26 25.66 -15.35
CA MET A 1 -11.10 24.54 -15.20
C MET A 1 -11.27 24.19 -13.75
N GLY A 2 -12.45 24.39 -13.25
CA GLY A 2 -12.72 24.08 -11.88
C GLY A 2 -12.78 22.57 -11.67
N GLU A 3 -11.71 22.02 -11.20
CA GLU A 3 -11.82 20.74 -10.55
C GLU A 3 -12.52 21.00 -9.23
N GLY A 4 -13.81 20.69 -9.17
CA GLY A 4 -14.52 20.70 -7.91
C GLY A 4 -13.88 19.74 -6.93
N PRO A 5 -14.08 19.93 -5.61
CA PRO A 5 -13.60 18.99 -4.63
C PRO A 5 -14.14 17.59 -4.94
N ILE A 6 -13.26 16.61 -4.93
CA ILE A 6 -13.62 15.19 -5.09
C ILE A 6 -14.32 14.67 -3.81
N VAL A 7 -15.12 15.51 -3.21
CA VAL A 7 -15.92 15.13 -2.06
C VAL A 7 -17.36 15.12 -2.50
N GLU A 8 -17.92 13.93 -2.70
CA GLU A 8 -19.35 13.78 -2.83
C GLU A 8 -19.98 14.07 -1.48
N ASP A 9 -21.05 14.88 -1.47
CA ASP A 9 -21.86 15.07 -0.28
C ASP A 9 -22.52 13.75 0.09
N VAL A 10 -21.99 13.13 1.11
CA VAL A 10 -22.52 11.90 1.68
C VAL A 10 -23.57 12.27 2.72
N SER A 11 -24.76 11.71 2.62
CA SER A 11 -25.83 11.97 3.58
C SER A 11 -25.47 11.38 4.97
N GLU A 12 -26.06 11.97 6.03
CA GLU A 12 -25.87 11.47 7.39
C GLU A 12 -26.33 10.00 7.54
N GLU A 13 -27.31 9.59 6.78
CA GLU A 13 -27.81 8.22 6.76
C GLU A 13 -26.80 7.25 6.16
N GLU A 14 -26.19 7.62 5.04
CA GLU A 14 -25.11 6.85 4.42
C GLU A 14 -23.88 6.74 5.32
N LEU A 15 -23.57 7.79 6.06
CA LEU A 15 -22.48 7.77 7.04
C LEU A 15 -22.75 6.83 8.22
N ARG A 16 -24.00 6.62 8.59
CA ARG A 16 -24.39 5.65 9.65
C ARG A 16 -24.33 4.22 9.18
N GLU A 17 -24.73 3.96 7.94
CA GLU A 17 -24.71 2.64 7.32
C GLU A 17 -23.29 2.23 6.88
N HIS A 18 -22.50 3.20 6.42
CA HIS A 18 -21.14 3.00 5.93
C HIS A 18 -20.18 4.02 6.56
N PRO A 19 -19.78 3.81 7.83
CA PRO A 19 -18.97 4.80 8.56
C PRO A 19 -17.54 4.96 8.04
N GLY A 20 -17.11 4.11 7.10
CA GLY A 20 -15.78 4.17 6.51
C GLY A 20 -15.79 3.84 5.05
N SER A 21 -14.88 4.42 4.30
CA SER A 21 -14.69 4.16 2.87
C SER A 21 -13.22 4.37 2.49
N HIS A 22 -12.89 3.91 1.29
CA HIS A 22 -11.56 4.09 0.71
C HIS A 22 -11.48 5.41 -0.05
N ARG A 23 -10.30 6.02 -0.02
CA ARG A 23 -9.95 7.17 -0.85
C ARG A 23 -8.72 6.86 -1.68
N ARG A 24 -8.63 7.49 -2.84
CA ARG A 24 -7.45 7.40 -3.70
C ARG A 24 -6.22 8.04 -3.05
N ALA A 25 -6.42 9.20 -2.46
CA ALA A 25 -5.37 9.92 -1.76
C ALA A 25 -5.43 9.56 -0.27
N GLY A 26 -4.32 9.12 0.25
CA GLY A 26 -4.11 8.88 1.67
C GLY A 26 -3.02 9.77 2.22
N ILE A 27 -2.56 9.44 3.39
CA ILE A 27 -1.39 10.05 4.00
C ILE A 27 -0.37 8.98 4.36
N VAL A 28 0.88 9.37 4.37
CA VAL A 28 1.96 8.56 4.90
C VAL A 28 2.82 9.42 5.81
N VAL A 29 3.17 8.85 6.95
CA VAL A 29 4.07 9.46 7.92
C VAL A 29 5.08 8.40 8.33
N ALA A 30 6.34 8.76 8.34
CA ALA A 30 7.41 7.88 8.79
C ALA A 30 8.21 8.58 9.88
N SER A 31 8.51 7.87 10.96
CA SER A 31 9.35 8.37 12.04
C SER A 31 10.09 7.22 12.72
N GLY A 32 11.22 7.51 13.31
CA GLY A 32 12.00 6.54 14.06
C GLY A 32 13.47 6.50 13.67
N PRO A 33 14.24 5.57 14.25
CA PRO A 33 15.64 5.38 13.89
C PRO A 33 15.80 5.08 12.39
N GLY A 34 16.74 5.71 11.73
CA GLY A 34 16.97 5.53 10.30
C GLY A 34 16.04 6.32 9.39
N VAL A 35 15.12 7.11 9.95
CA VAL A 35 14.27 8.02 9.19
C VAL A 35 14.72 9.45 9.43
N ARG A 36 14.99 10.19 8.35
CA ARG A 36 15.39 11.60 8.43
C ARG A 36 14.21 12.45 8.86
N GLN A 37 14.46 13.37 9.78
CA GLN A 37 13.45 14.30 10.27
C GLN A 37 13.32 15.52 9.37
N GLY A 38 12.09 16.01 9.25
CA GLY A 38 11.80 17.23 8.53
C GLY A 38 11.84 17.14 7.01
N GLU A 39 12.00 15.94 6.45
CA GLU A 39 11.98 15.70 5.02
C GLU A 39 10.57 15.38 4.53
N ALA A 40 10.26 15.83 3.33
CA ALA A 40 9.00 15.51 2.66
C ALA A 40 9.21 14.40 1.65
N LEU A 41 8.22 13.53 1.54
CA LEU A 41 8.18 12.48 0.52
C LEU A 41 7.70 13.07 -0.81
N GLU A 42 8.44 12.79 -1.88
CA GLU A 42 8.02 13.14 -3.24
C GLU A 42 7.09 12.09 -3.82
N SER A 43 5.84 12.45 -4.02
CA SER A 43 4.83 11.61 -4.67
C SER A 43 4.83 10.15 -4.20
N PRO A 44 4.70 9.91 -2.90
CA PRO A 44 4.74 8.54 -2.38
C PRO A 44 3.52 7.74 -2.89
N ARG A 45 3.77 6.48 -3.18
CA ARG A 45 2.73 5.56 -3.65
C ARG A 45 2.69 4.32 -2.76
N VAL A 46 1.54 3.68 -2.67
CA VAL A 46 1.37 2.45 -1.87
C VAL A 46 2.38 1.38 -2.26
N ARG A 47 2.68 1.24 -3.54
CA ARG A 47 3.67 0.27 -4.03
C ARG A 47 5.09 0.51 -3.55
N ASP A 48 5.39 1.72 -3.06
CA ASP A 48 6.72 2.07 -2.56
C ASP A 48 6.93 1.63 -1.09
N VAL A 49 5.85 1.36 -0.37
CA VAL A 49 5.88 1.06 1.07
C VAL A 49 6.72 -0.18 1.37
N GLY A 50 6.45 -1.28 0.69
CA GLY A 50 7.17 -2.53 0.91
C GLY A 50 8.66 -2.42 0.63
N LEU A 51 9.02 -1.76 -0.47
CA LEU A 51 10.42 -1.51 -0.83
C LEU A 51 11.12 -0.65 0.21
N SER A 52 10.46 0.41 0.66
CA SER A 52 11.00 1.32 1.66
C SER A 52 11.21 0.64 3.01
N LEU A 53 10.31 -0.26 3.41
CA LEU A 53 10.47 -1.06 4.64
C LEU A 53 11.66 -2.02 4.53
N LEU A 54 11.86 -2.66 3.39
CA LEU A 54 13.01 -3.53 3.16
C LEU A 54 14.32 -2.74 3.24
N VAL A 55 14.38 -1.59 2.61
CA VAL A 55 15.56 -0.71 2.68
C VAL A 55 15.83 -0.27 4.11
N ALA A 56 14.79 0.15 4.83
CA ALA A 56 14.93 0.53 6.24
C ALA A 56 15.46 -0.62 7.12
N ALA A 57 15.13 -1.85 6.78
CA ALA A 57 15.63 -3.05 7.45
C ALA A 57 17.03 -3.50 6.99
N GLY A 58 17.62 -2.81 6.02
CA GLY A 58 18.93 -3.17 5.45
C GLY A 58 18.88 -4.37 4.50
N VAL A 59 17.71 -4.73 4.00
CA VAL A 59 17.51 -5.87 3.10
C VAL A 59 17.64 -5.43 1.65
N PRO A 60 18.43 -6.13 0.81
CA PRO A 60 18.49 -5.85 -0.62
C PRO A 60 17.14 -6.01 -1.31
N ILE A 61 16.84 -5.13 -2.24
CA ILE A 61 15.59 -5.15 -3.01
C ILE A 61 15.85 -5.54 -4.47
N PRO A 62 14.88 -6.15 -5.16
CA PRO A 62 15.04 -6.53 -6.56
C PRO A 62 15.31 -5.32 -7.45
N ASP A 63 16.13 -5.48 -8.46
CA ASP A 63 16.45 -4.41 -9.42
C ASP A 63 15.36 -4.20 -10.49
N ASP A 64 14.46 -5.16 -10.65
CA ASP A 64 13.33 -5.14 -11.59
C ASP A 64 11.98 -4.83 -10.96
N ARG A 65 11.99 -4.18 -9.83
CA ARG A 65 10.79 -3.86 -9.04
C ARG A 65 9.93 -2.75 -9.66
N ASP A 66 8.65 -2.83 -9.41
CA ASP A 66 7.74 -1.70 -9.55
C ASP A 66 7.83 -0.80 -8.30
N GLY A 67 7.81 0.51 -8.52
CA GLY A 67 7.94 1.48 -7.45
C GLY A 67 9.40 1.82 -7.10
N ARG A 68 9.54 2.64 -6.08
CA ARG A 68 10.84 3.10 -5.60
C ARG A 68 10.90 3.12 -4.07
N ALA A 69 12.06 2.93 -3.52
CA ALA A 69 12.27 3.20 -2.10
C ALA A 69 12.34 4.72 -1.85
N TRP A 70 11.90 5.15 -0.70
CA TRP A 70 11.90 6.56 -0.30
C TRP A 70 13.28 7.01 0.19
N GLU A 71 14.23 7.11 -0.72
CA GLU A 71 15.62 7.45 -0.41
C GLU A 71 15.77 8.82 0.26
N GLU A 72 14.85 9.75 -0.04
CA GLU A 72 14.86 11.10 0.53
C GLU A 72 14.67 11.13 2.05
N VAL A 73 14.04 10.10 2.61
CA VAL A 73 13.78 10.03 4.06
C VAL A 73 14.48 8.89 4.76
N LEU A 74 15.05 7.95 4.03
CA LEU A 74 15.74 6.79 4.60
C LEU A 74 17.24 7.07 4.73
N ALA A 75 17.79 6.80 5.92
CA ALA A 75 19.23 6.91 6.16
C ALA A 75 20.01 5.73 5.56
N GLU A 76 19.39 4.55 5.50
CA GLU A 76 20.00 3.37 4.92
C GLU A 76 20.11 3.49 3.39
N PRO A 77 21.25 3.08 2.81
CA PRO A 77 21.39 3.05 1.36
C PRO A 77 20.58 1.93 0.75
N VAL A 78 20.10 2.17 -0.47
CA VAL A 78 19.44 1.13 -1.26
C VAL A 78 20.46 0.11 -1.73
N LYS A 79 20.24 -1.16 -1.40
CA LYS A 79 21.00 -2.30 -1.90
C LYS A 79 20.17 -3.06 -2.88
N LEU A 80 20.71 -3.34 -4.05
CA LEU A 80 20.01 -4.06 -5.11
C LEU A 80 20.45 -5.52 -5.14
N ARG A 81 19.53 -6.38 -5.50
CA ARG A 81 19.78 -7.78 -5.85
C ARG A 81 19.18 -8.09 -7.21
N PRO A 82 19.66 -9.12 -7.92
CA PRO A 82 19.04 -9.53 -9.18
C PRO A 82 17.55 -9.85 -8.98
N GLY A 83 16.70 -9.30 -9.86
CA GLY A 83 15.29 -9.64 -9.96
C GLY A 83 15.07 -10.87 -10.85
N GLY A 84 13.81 -11.11 -11.21
CA GLY A 84 13.43 -12.15 -12.17
C GLY A 84 13.15 -13.53 -11.59
N GLU A 85 13.46 -13.80 -10.32
CA GLU A 85 12.94 -14.99 -9.66
C GLU A 85 11.53 -14.71 -9.12
N ALA A 86 10.54 -15.15 -9.88
CA ALA A 86 9.21 -15.25 -9.33
C ALA A 86 9.25 -16.22 -8.14
N LEU A 87 8.78 -15.78 -6.99
CA LEU A 87 8.52 -16.70 -5.90
C LEU A 87 7.59 -17.80 -6.44
N PRO A 88 7.85 -19.07 -6.10
CA PRO A 88 6.94 -20.13 -6.51
C PRO A 88 5.56 -19.76 -5.94
N THR A 89 4.68 -19.37 -6.81
CA THR A 89 3.28 -19.26 -6.48
C THR A 89 2.78 -20.67 -6.25
N GLN A 90 2.58 -21.04 -5.00
CA GLN A 90 1.67 -22.14 -4.73
C GLN A 90 0.28 -21.67 -5.17
N SER A 91 -0.05 -21.96 -6.41
CA SER A 91 -1.40 -21.76 -6.89
C SER A 91 -2.21 -23.01 -6.56
N ASP A 92 -2.43 -23.25 -5.30
CA ASP A 92 -3.57 -24.01 -4.92
C ASP A 92 -4.76 -23.07 -5.10
N ALA A 93 -5.42 -23.19 -6.24
CA ALA A 93 -6.67 -22.48 -6.45
C ALA A 93 -7.60 -22.81 -5.29
N PRO A 94 -8.23 -21.81 -4.65
CA PRO A 94 -9.10 -22.09 -3.51
C PRO A 94 -10.21 -23.05 -3.92
N THR A 95 -10.52 -23.96 -3.05
CA THR A 95 -11.69 -24.86 -3.24
C THR A 95 -12.96 -24.02 -3.28
N SER A 96 -14.04 -24.59 -3.82
CA SER A 96 -15.32 -23.88 -3.87
C SER A 96 -15.83 -23.45 -2.49
N ALA A 97 -15.54 -24.23 -1.45
CA ALA A 97 -15.90 -23.88 -0.07
C ALA A 97 -15.05 -22.72 0.47
N GLU A 98 -13.75 -22.70 0.20
CA GLU A 98 -12.85 -21.61 0.58
C GLU A 98 -13.18 -20.32 -0.17
N GLN A 99 -13.51 -20.44 -1.45
CA GLN A 99 -13.94 -19.31 -2.25
C GLN A 99 -15.24 -18.70 -1.71
N ALA A 100 -16.22 -19.53 -1.36
CA ALA A 100 -17.49 -19.08 -0.78
C ALA A 100 -17.27 -18.38 0.57
N ALA A 101 -16.40 -18.93 1.42
CA ALA A 101 -16.07 -18.34 2.71
C ALA A 101 -15.36 -17.00 2.55
N MET A 102 -14.46 -16.89 1.59
CA MET A 102 -13.76 -15.64 1.26
C MET A 102 -14.73 -14.58 0.73
N ASP A 103 -15.63 -14.96 -0.18
CA ASP A 103 -16.64 -14.06 -0.73
C ASP A 103 -17.58 -13.54 0.35
N GLU A 104 -17.98 -14.39 1.29
CA GLU A 104 -18.80 -13.99 2.42
C GLU A 104 -18.08 -13.03 3.36
N ALA A 105 -16.80 -13.30 3.66
CA ALA A 105 -15.98 -12.41 4.46
C ALA A 105 -15.80 -11.04 3.78
N LEU A 106 -15.52 -11.01 2.49
CA LEU A 106 -15.38 -9.78 1.71
C LEU A 106 -16.69 -9.00 1.64
N ARG A 107 -17.82 -9.70 1.53
CA ARG A 107 -19.14 -9.07 1.56
C ARG A 107 -19.43 -8.45 2.91
N GLY A 108 -19.08 -9.15 4.01
CA GLY A 108 -19.19 -8.61 5.36
C GLY A 108 -18.34 -7.38 5.61
N LEU A 109 -17.24 -7.23 4.89
CA LEU A 109 -16.35 -6.07 4.94
C LEU A 109 -16.72 -4.96 3.95
N GLY A 110 -17.72 -5.17 3.11
CA GLY A 110 -18.19 -4.19 2.13
C GLY A 110 -17.42 -4.15 0.81
N TYR A 111 -16.64 -5.19 0.49
CA TYR A 111 -15.89 -5.28 -0.78
C TYR A 111 -16.67 -5.91 -1.93
N LEU A 112 -17.76 -6.57 -1.63
CA LEU A 112 -18.65 -7.22 -2.62
C LEU A 112 -20.10 -6.77 -2.45
#